data_6b7f836d965d412f2275c2971cf1836a
#
_entry.id   6b7f836d965d412f2275c2971cf1836a
#
_cell.length_a   1.000
_cell.length_b   1.000
_cell.length_c   1.000
_cell.angle_alpha   90.00
_cell.angle_beta   90.00
_cell.angle_gamma   90.00
#
_symmetry.space_group_name_H-M   'P 1'
#
loop_
_entity.id
_entity.type
_entity.pdbx_description
1 polymer ?
#
loop_
_entity_poly.entity_id
_entity_poly.type
_entity_poly.pdbx_seq_one_letter_code
_entity_poly.pdbx_strand_id
1 'polypeptide(L)'
;KALRAKEDDSPVLMLTGRSHIDDKESGFQAGSDDYLTKPFNMREVRMRVTALLKRSHDLTSTRVTCGDLELDFKTHEAWLAGEALSLLPLEFALLELFMRNPHKVFSTSEILKRIWSAEAEATPAALRQCLLRIRKKLGKEQSDMIKNVYGVGYKFEP
;
A
#
# COMPACT_ATOMS: atom_id res chain seq x y z
N LYS A 1 5.12 3.11 26.94
CA LYS A 1 4.79 4.54 27.32
C LYS A 1 5.76 5.54 26.68
N ALA A 2 7.09 5.29 26.64
CA ALA A 2 8.05 6.25 26.10
C ALA A 2 7.93 6.47 24.57
N LEU A 3 7.56 5.45 23.80
CA LEU A 3 7.34 5.57 22.34
C LEU A 3 6.09 6.39 22.02
N ARG A 4 4.97 6.13 22.70
CA ARG A 4 3.70 6.87 22.51
C ARG A 4 3.75 8.31 23.03
N ALA A 5 4.68 8.63 23.93
CA ALA A 5 4.91 10.00 24.40
C ALA A 5 5.58 10.92 23.35
N LYS A 6 6.05 10.35 22.24
CA LYS A 6 6.68 11.08 21.12
C LYS A 6 5.77 11.21 19.88
N GLU A 7 4.45 10.95 20.05
CA GLU A 7 3.49 10.92 18.93
C GLU A 7 3.86 9.92 17.82
N ASP A 8 4.58 8.85 18.19
CA ASP A 8 4.98 7.80 17.27
C ASP A 8 3.84 6.76 17.15
N ASP A 9 3.17 6.74 16.00
CA ASP A 9 2.06 5.84 15.67
C ASP A 9 2.54 4.48 15.12
N SER A 10 3.83 4.20 15.15
CA SER A 10 4.37 2.92 14.73
C SER A 10 3.73 1.76 15.49
N PRO A 11 3.29 0.69 14.80
CA PRO A 11 2.71 -0.46 15.47
C PRO A 11 3.73 -1.17 16.37
N VAL A 12 3.30 -1.50 17.59
CA VAL A 12 4.14 -2.09 18.62
C VAL A 12 3.70 -3.52 18.93
N LEU A 13 4.54 -4.50 18.57
CA LEU A 13 4.39 -5.91 18.99
C LEU A 13 5.23 -6.17 20.24
N MET A 14 4.58 -6.54 21.34
CA MET A 14 5.28 -6.87 22.57
C MET A 14 5.60 -8.37 22.64
N LEU A 15 6.88 -8.72 22.88
CA LEU A 15 7.32 -10.10 23.11
C LEU A 15 7.51 -10.31 24.62
N THR A 16 6.66 -11.13 25.26
CA THR A 16 6.66 -11.31 26.71
C THR A 16 6.86 -12.76 27.13
N GLY A 17 7.57 -12.98 28.25
CA GLY A 17 7.64 -14.27 28.91
C GLY A 17 6.50 -14.51 29.92
N ARG A 18 5.65 -13.50 30.16
CA ARG A 18 4.57 -13.56 31.13
C ARG A 18 3.27 -13.94 30.45
N SER A 19 2.60 -14.99 30.98
CA SER A 19 1.38 -15.57 30.39
C SER A 19 0.10 -15.21 31.14
N HIS A 20 0.20 -14.53 32.31
CA HIS A 20 -0.98 -14.14 33.09
C HIS A 20 -1.81 -13.06 32.45
N ILE A 21 -3.13 -13.13 32.62
CA ILE A 21 -4.11 -12.21 32.02
C ILE A 21 -3.86 -10.77 32.49
N ASP A 22 -3.53 -10.56 33.74
CA ASP A 22 -3.27 -9.25 34.35
C ASP A 22 -2.04 -8.53 33.76
N ASP A 23 -1.02 -9.33 33.37
CA ASP A 23 0.17 -8.78 32.68
C ASP A 23 -0.13 -8.38 31.24
N LYS A 24 -1.12 -9.00 30.61
CA LYS A 24 -1.58 -8.67 29.24
C LYS A 24 -2.38 -7.38 29.23
N GLU A 25 -3.28 -7.17 30.19
CA GLU A 25 -4.02 -5.89 30.36
C GLU A 25 -3.08 -4.72 30.61
N SER A 26 -2.06 -4.91 31.45
CA SER A 26 -1.01 -3.92 31.69
C SER A 26 -0.20 -3.58 30.43
N GLY A 27 0.01 -4.54 29.54
CA GLY A 27 0.68 -4.37 28.25
C GLY A 27 -0.15 -3.52 27.25
N PHE A 28 -1.45 -3.78 27.14
CA PHE A 28 -2.36 -2.96 26.33
C PHE A 28 -2.48 -1.52 26.84
N GLN A 29 -2.60 -1.33 28.15
CA GLN A 29 -2.60 -0.01 28.79
C GLN A 29 -1.27 0.75 28.62
N ALA A 30 -0.17 0.03 28.30
CA ALA A 30 1.12 0.64 28.00
C ALA A 30 1.26 1.09 26.54
N GLY A 31 0.24 0.86 25.67
CA GLY A 31 0.20 1.30 24.27
C GLY A 31 0.79 0.30 23.27
N SER A 32 0.80 -1.02 23.57
CA SER A 32 1.11 -2.05 22.58
C SER A 32 -0.14 -2.40 21.75
N ASP A 33 0.06 -2.71 20.46
CA ASP A 33 -1.01 -3.04 19.51
C ASP A 33 -1.27 -4.55 19.43
N ASP A 34 -0.28 -5.36 19.78
CA ASP A 34 -0.40 -6.81 19.92
C ASP A 34 0.71 -7.35 20.84
N TYR A 35 0.56 -8.60 21.32
CA TYR A 35 1.56 -9.24 22.13
C TYR A 35 1.72 -10.71 21.74
N LEU A 36 2.92 -11.25 21.99
CA LEU A 36 3.27 -12.64 21.75
C LEU A 36 4.04 -13.21 22.93
N THR A 37 3.58 -14.34 23.47
CA THR A 37 4.20 -14.99 24.62
C THR A 37 5.35 -15.92 24.21
N LYS A 38 6.43 -15.92 25.00
CA LYS A 38 7.52 -16.90 24.87
C LYS A 38 7.12 -18.26 25.47
N PRO A 39 7.46 -19.39 24.83
CA PRO A 39 8.21 -19.53 23.57
C PRO A 39 7.31 -19.23 22.35
N PHE A 40 7.86 -18.59 21.32
CA PHE A 40 7.13 -18.26 20.09
C PHE A 40 7.82 -18.85 18.86
N ASN A 41 7.02 -19.08 17.81
CA ASN A 41 7.50 -19.49 16.51
C ASN A 41 7.72 -18.26 15.64
N MET A 42 8.83 -18.20 14.89
CA MET A 42 9.13 -17.09 13.96
C MET A 42 8.04 -16.91 12.88
N ARG A 43 7.33 -17.98 12.52
CA ARG A 43 6.19 -17.88 11.60
C ARG A 43 5.04 -17.07 12.22
N GLU A 44 4.78 -17.25 13.52
CA GLU A 44 3.76 -16.49 14.24
C GLU A 44 4.16 -15.03 14.39
N VAL A 45 5.42 -14.72 14.71
CA VAL A 45 5.96 -13.35 14.73
C VAL A 45 5.71 -12.68 13.40
N ARG A 46 6.08 -13.34 12.29
CA ARG A 46 5.90 -12.79 10.93
C ARG A 46 4.43 -12.51 10.61
N MET A 47 3.53 -13.43 10.95
CA MET A 47 2.09 -13.26 10.72
C MET A 47 1.53 -12.07 11.50
N ARG A 48 1.90 -11.90 12.77
CA ARG A 48 1.44 -10.79 13.61
C ARG A 48 2.01 -9.46 13.17
N VAL A 49 3.30 -9.39 12.86
CA VAL A 49 3.92 -8.17 12.29
C VAL A 49 3.25 -7.78 10.97
N THR A 50 2.98 -8.74 10.08
CA THR A 50 2.27 -8.46 8.82
C THR A 50 0.86 -7.93 9.08
N ALA A 51 0.14 -8.49 10.06
CA ALA A 51 -1.20 -8.03 10.43
C ALA A 51 -1.20 -6.62 11.04
N LEU A 52 -0.22 -6.32 11.90
CA LEU A 52 -0.04 -5.00 12.49
C LEU A 52 0.31 -3.93 11.44
N LEU A 53 1.23 -4.25 10.52
CA LEU A 53 1.59 -3.34 9.42
C LEU A 53 0.42 -3.10 8.47
N LYS A 54 -0.42 -4.11 8.21
CA LYS A 54 -1.66 -3.91 7.46
C LYS A 54 -2.62 -2.97 8.19
N ARG A 55 -2.81 -3.14 9.50
CA ARG A 55 -3.69 -2.26 10.30
C ARG A 55 -3.21 -0.82 10.32
N SER A 56 -1.91 -0.57 10.46
CA SER A 56 -1.37 0.79 10.44
C SER A 56 -1.52 1.47 9.07
N HIS A 57 -1.49 0.69 7.98
CA HIS A 57 -1.77 1.21 6.63
C HIS A 57 -3.26 1.41 6.35
N ASP A 58 -4.14 0.59 6.96
CA ASP A 58 -5.59 0.64 6.70
C ASP A 58 -6.36 1.66 7.58
N LEU A 59 -5.77 2.15 8.68
CA LEU A 59 -6.54 2.93 9.66
C LEU A 59 -6.40 4.45 9.58
N THR A 60 -5.48 5.02 8.80
CA THR A 60 -5.27 6.48 8.85
C THR A 60 -5.10 7.20 7.52
N SER A 61 -4.93 6.55 6.39
CA SER A 61 -4.88 7.28 5.12
C SER A 61 -5.61 6.56 4.01
N THR A 62 -6.83 7.02 3.75
CA THR A 62 -7.51 6.74 2.47
C THR A 62 -6.77 7.41 1.31
N ARG A 63 -5.85 8.33 1.62
CA ARG A 63 -5.03 9.09 0.69
C ARG A 63 -3.58 8.63 0.69
N VAL A 64 -3.04 8.48 -0.49
CA VAL A 64 -1.60 8.27 -0.70
C VAL A 64 -1.08 9.37 -1.61
N THR A 65 0.00 10.00 -1.18
CA THR A 65 0.68 11.08 -1.91
C THR A 65 2.06 10.62 -2.33
N CYS A 66 2.42 10.83 -3.59
CA CYS A 66 3.73 10.57 -4.16
C CYS A 66 4.15 11.77 -5.02
N GLY A 67 5.06 12.60 -4.52
CA GLY A 67 5.36 13.89 -5.12
C GLY A 67 4.09 14.74 -5.19
N ASP A 68 3.76 15.26 -6.37
CA ASP A 68 2.56 16.06 -6.61
C ASP A 68 1.30 15.24 -6.91
N LEU A 69 1.43 13.91 -7.02
CA LEU A 69 0.30 13.00 -7.28
C LEU A 69 -0.32 12.53 -5.97
N GLU A 70 -1.62 12.74 -5.82
CA GLU A 70 -2.42 12.32 -4.67
C GLU A 70 -3.61 11.49 -5.14
N LEU A 71 -3.87 10.36 -4.48
CA LEU A 71 -5.06 9.53 -4.69
C LEU A 71 -5.79 9.31 -3.37
N ASP A 72 -7.10 9.50 -3.37
CA ASP A 72 -7.98 9.07 -2.29
C ASP A 72 -8.73 7.81 -2.72
N PHE A 73 -8.40 6.69 -2.07
CA PHE A 73 -8.95 5.37 -2.41
C PHE A 73 -10.40 5.18 -1.93
N LYS A 74 -10.87 6.03 -1.04
CA LYS A 74 -12.24 5.96 -0.52
C LYS A 74 -13.22 6.70 -1.44
N THR A 75 -12.82 7.88 -1.91
CA THR A 75 -13.65 8.70 -2.81
C THR A 75 -13.39 8.39 -4.28
N HIS A 76 -12.33 7.62 -4.60
CA HIS A 76 -11.85 7.38 -5.96
C HIS A 76 -11.47 8.67 -6.72
N GLU A 77 -10.98 9.66 -5.98
CA GLU A 77 -10.53 10.93 -6.51
C GLU A 77 -9.00 10.97 -6.62
N ALA A 78 -8.52 11.76 -7.56
CA ALA A 78 -7.09 11.95 -7.80
C ALA A 78 -6.79 13.43 -8.02
N TRP A 79 -5.62 13.87 -7.58
CA TRP A 79 -5.11 15.22 -7.80
C TRP A 79 -3.67 15.18 -8.25
N LEU A 80 -3.29 16.15 -9.05
CA LEU A 80 -1.92 16.38 -9.50
C LEU A 80 -1.59 17.84 -9.25
N ALA A 81 -0.56 18.12 -8.45
CA ALA A 81 -0.19 19.47 -8.02
C ALA A 81 -1.37 20.27 -7.44
N GLY A 82 -2.28 19.60 -6.73
CA GLY A 82 -3.48 20.19 -6.13
C GLY A 82 -4.67 20.38 -7.08
N GLU A 83 -4.50 20.11 -8.38
CA GLU A 83 -5.60 20.15 -9.35
C GLU A 83 -6.23 18.77 -9.54
N ALA A 84 -7.57 18.73 -9.67
CA ALA A 84 -8.29 17.47 -9.84
C ALA A 84 -7.87 16.77 -11.13
N LEU A 85 -7.43 15.51 -11.00
CA LEU A 85 -6.99 14.66 -12.09
C LEU A 85 -8.11 13.68 -12.47
N SER A 86 -8.71 13.88 -13.64
CA SER A 86 -9.76 13.00 -14.14
C SER A 86 -9.18 11.68 -14.65
N LEU A 87 -9.44 10.57 -13.92
CA LEU A 87 -9.01 9.24 -14.26
C LEU A 87 -10.21 8.35 -14.62
N LEU A 88 -10.02 7.49 -15.62
CA LEU A 88 -10.97 6.40 -15.87
C LEU A 88 -10.82 5.31 -14.77
N PRO A 89 -11.86 4.49 -14.50
CA PRO A 89 -11.81 3.48 -13.44
C PRO A 89 -10.58 2.55 -13.51
N LEU A 90 -10.21 2.07 -14.71
CA LEU A 90 -9.01 1.24 -14.89
C LEU A 90 -7.70 1.99 -14.68
N GLU A 91 -7.66 3.28 -15.02
CA GLU A 91 -6.49 4.12 -14.79
C GLU A 91 -6.29 4.37 -13.29
N PHE A 92 -7.38 4.63 -12.58
CA PHE A 92 -7.35 4.79 -11.13
C PHE A 92 -6.90 3.50 -10.45
N ALA A 93 -7.51 2.36 -10.77
CA ALA A 93 -7.15 1.07 -10.20
C ALA A 93 -5.68 0.69 -10.45
N LEU A 94 -5.14 1.04 -11.62
CA LEU A 94 -3.74 0.78 -11.95
C LEU A 94 -2.79 1.68 -11.15
N LEU A 95 -3.11 2.96 -11.00
CA LEU A 95 -2.35 3.87 -10.15
C LEU A 95 -2.44 3.48 -8.67
N GLU A 96 -3.61 3.08 -8.18
CA GLU A 96 -3.79 2.57 -6.83
C GLU A 96 -2.90 1.34 -6.58
N LEU A 97 -2.88 0.36 -7.50
CA LEU A 97 -2.01 -0.81 -7.39
C LEU A 97 -0.54 -0.41 -7.26
N PHE A 98 -0.09 0.54 -8.04
CA PHE A 98 1.28 1.02 -8.05
C PHE A 98 1.63 1.82 -6.81
N MET A 99 0.82 2.81 -6.44
CA MET A 99 1.09 3.69 -5.30
C MET A 99 1.00 2.96 -3.95
N ARG A 100 0.16 1.92 -3.85
CA ARG A 100 0.15 1.03 -2.68
C ARG A 100 1.37 0.10 -2.59
N ASN A 101 2.14 -0.03 -3.67
CA ASN A 101 3.28 -0.94 -3.74
C ASN A 101 4.47 -0.27 -4.45
N PRO A 102 5.02 0.82 -3.90
CA PRO A 102 6.15 1.50 -4.50
C PRO A 102 7.35 0.55 -4.63
N HIS A 103 8.14 0.76 -5.67
CA HIS A 103 9.34 -0.02 -6.03
C HIS A 103 9.09 -1.50 -6.41
N LYS A 104 7.88 -2.02 -6.20
CA LYS A 104 7.55 -3.40 -6.57
C LYS A 104 7.36 -3.53 -8.08
N VAL A 105 8.03 -4.52 -8.67
CA VAL A 105 7.83 -4.88 -10.07
C VAL A 105 6.64 -5.82 -10.18
N PHE A 106 5.70 -5.48 -11.05
CA PHE A 106 4.56 -6.32 -11.41
C PHE A 106 4.73 -6.80 -12.85
N SER A 107 4.60 -8.09 -13.09
CA SER A 107 4.53 -8.61 -14.45
C SER A 107 3.23 -8.18 -15.14
N THR A 108 3.26 -8.14 -16.47
CA THR A 108 2.06 -7.84 -17.27
C THR A 108 0.89 -8.75 -16.90
N SER A 109 1.14 -10.04 -16.70
CA SER A 109 0.11 -11.01 -16.34
C SER A 109 -0.48 -10.78 -14.94
N GLU A 110 0.34 -10.38 -13.96
CA GLU A 110 -0.12 -10.04 -12.62
C GLU A 110 -1.00 -8.79 -12.62
N ILE A 111 -0.62 -7.75 -13.37
CA ILE A 111 -1.42 -6.52 -13.50
C ILE A 111 -2.78 -6.85 -14.12
N LEU A 112 -2.77 -7.58 -15.23
CA LEU A 112 -4.02 -7.95 -15.93
C LEU A 112 -4.95 -8.74 -15.03
N LYS A 113 -4.46 -9.73 -14.29
CA LYS A 113 -5.25 -10.53 -13.34
C LYS A 113 -5.83 -9.73 -12.18
N ARG A 114 -5.16 -8.63 -11.76
CA ARG A 114 -5.58 -7.84 -10.60
C ARG A 114 -6.55 -6.72 -10.97
N ILE A 115 -6.38 -6.14 -12.15
CA ILE A 115 -7.05 -4.90 -12.56
C ILE A 115 -8.22 -5.16 -13.49
N TRP A 116 -8.11 -6.18 -14.38
CA TRP A 116 -9.19 -6.53 -15.30
C TRP A 116 -10.08 -7.62 -14.72
N SER A 117 -11.40 -7.43 -14.80
CA SER A 117 -12.36 -8.47 -14.48
C SER A 117 -12.26 -9.63 -15.48
N ALA A 118 -12.69 -10.84 -15.06
CA ALA A 118 -12.64 -12.04 -15.91
C ALA A 118 -13.44 -11.90 -17.22
N GLU A 119 -14.41 -10.98 -17.26
CA GLU A 119 -15.29 -10.73 -18.41
C GLU A 119 -14.74 -9.70 -19.41
N ALA A 120 -13.68 -8.96 -19.03
CA ALA A 120 -13.08 -7.96 -19.90
C ALA A 120 -11.90 -8.55 -20.67
N GLU A 121 -11.71 -8.12 -21.92
CA GLU A 121 -10.54 -8.49 -22.74
C GLU A 121 -9.23 -7.94 -22.12
N ALA A 122 -8.68 -8.68 -21.18
CA ALA A 122 -7.43 -8.40 -20.50
C ALA A 122 -6.24 -8.70 -21.42
N THR A 123 -5.87 -7.79 -22.29
CA THR A 123 -4.75 -7.96 -23.21
C THR A 123 -3.54 -7.09 -22.81
N PRO A 124 -2.30 -7.53 -23.13
CA PRO A 124 -1.11 -6.68 -22.95
C PRO A 124 -1.20 -5.34 -23.72
N ALA A 125 -1.95 -5.31 -24.82
CA ALA A 125 -2.19 -4.10 -25.58
C ALA A 125 -3.08 -3.11 -24.81
N ALA A 126 -4.16 -3.61 -24.16
CA ALA A 126 -5.04 -2.78 -23.33
C ALA A 126 -4.28 -2.16 -22.16
N LEU A 127 -3.40 -2.93 -21.49
CA LEU A 127 -2.54 -2.40 -20.43
C LEU A 127 -1.61 -1.30 -20.95
N ARG A 128 -0.94 -1.51 -22.08
CA ARG A 128 -0.07 -0.48 -22.67
C ARG A 128 -0.84 0.81 -22.98
N GLN A 129 -2.04 0.70 -23.54
CA GLN A 129 -2.88 1.86 -23.82
C GLN A 129 -3.32 2.59 -22.55
N CYS A 130 -3.67 1.84 -21.49
CA CYS A 130 -3.99 2.41 -20.18
C CYS A 130 -2.79 3.19 -19.62
N LEU A 131 -1.59 2.60 -19.63
CA LEU A 131 -0.36 3.25 -19.18
C LEU A 131 -0.01 4.51 -20.01
N LEU A 132 -0.22 4.49 -21.31
CA LEU A 132 0.00 5.65 -22.16
C LEU A 132 -0.95 6.80 -21.80
N ARG A 133 -2.24 6.50 -21.55
CA ARG A 133 -3.20 7.52 -21.11
C ARG A 133 -2.84 8.10 -19.75
N ILE A 134 -2.46 7.26 -18.79
CA ILE A 134 -2.00 7.71 -17.46
C ILE A 134 -0.80 8.64 -17.62
N ARG A 135 0.24 8.22 -18.33
CA ARG A 135 1.44 9.04 -18.54
C ARG A 135 1.13 10.38 -19.19
N LYS A 136 0.21 10.40 -20.16
CA LYS A 136 -0.22 11.64 -20.81
C LYS A 136 -0.91 12.59 -19.81
N LYS A 137 -1.71 12.06 -18.89
CA LYS A 137 -2.41 12.83 -17.85
C LYS A 137 -1.48 13.33 -16.76
N LEU A 138 -0.48 12.54 -16.38
CA LEU A 138 0.54 12.91 -15.39
C LEU A 138 1.53 13.96 -15.91
N GLY A 139 1.66 14.11 -17.23
CA GLY A 139 2.66 15.02 -17.81
C GLY A 139 4.08 14.46 -17.79
N LYS A 140 5.04 15.23 -18.30
CA LYS A 140 6.42 14.74 -18.49
C LYS A 140 7.15 14.44 -17.19
N GLU A 141 6.99 15.26 -16.17
CA GLU A 141 7.73 15.13 -14.92
C GLU A 141 7.28 13.90 -14.12
N GLN A 142 5.97 13.72 -13.93
CA GLN A 142 5.43 12.60 -13.14
C GLN A 142 5.23 11.31 -13.92
N SER A 143 5.22 11.36 -15.26
CA SER A 143 5.11 10.15 -16.09
C SER A 143 6.26 9.18 -15.88
N ASP A 144 7.43 9.68 -15.48
CA ASP A 144 8.63 8.91 -15.19
C ASP A 144 8.55 8.07 -13.91
N MET A 145 7.57 8.34 -13.05
CA MET A 145 7.29 7.48 -11.87
C MET A 145 6.87 6.06 -12.29
N ILE A 146 6.26 5.89 -13.46
CA ILE A 146 5.90 4.57 -13.98
C ILE A 146 7.01 4.07 -14.90
N LYS A 147 7.88 3.21 -14.36
CA LYS A 147 9.03 2.64 -15.09
C LYS A 147 8.65 1.33 -15.77
N ASN A 148 9.18 1.15 -16.97
CA ASN A 148 9.16 -0.13 -17.65
C ASN A 148 10.40 -0.96 -17.24
N VAL A 149 10.19 -2.17 -16.74
CA VAL A 149 11.26 -3.13 -16.46
C VAL A 149 11.30 -4.11 -17.64
N TYR A 150 12.29 -3.92 -18.52
CA TYR A 150 12.40 -4.67 -19.76
C TYR A 150 12.34 -6.18 -19.54
N GLY A 151 11.49 -6.88 -20.30
CA GLY A 151 11.31 -8.33 -20.20
C GLY A 151 10.55 -8.82 -18.97
N VAL A 152 10.21 -7.94 -18.02
CA VAL A 152 9.55 -8.31 -16.74
C VAL A 152 8.15 -7.68 -16.61
N GLY A 153 8.06 -6.35 -16.70
CA GLY A 153 6.80 -5.65 -16.48
C GLY A 153 6.95 -4.19 -16.13
N TYR A 154 6.25 -3.74 -15.11
CA TYR A 154 6.18 -2.34 -14.72
C TYR A 154 6.35 -2.17 -13.21
N LYS A 155 6.92 -1.05 -12.80
CA LYS A 155 7.04 -0.61 -11.40
C LYS A 155 6.73 0.87 -11.25
N PHE A 156 6.44 1.28 -10.04
CA PHE A 156 6.26 2.68 -9.66
C PHE A 156 7.42 3.11 -8.77
N GLU A 157 8.05 4.22 -9.12
CA GLU A 157 9.10 4.87 -8.35
C GLU A 157 8.67 6.32 -8.09
N PRO A 158 8.30 6.64 -6.82
CA PRO A 158 7.92 7.99 -6.40
C PRO A 158 9.01 9.01 -6.64
#